data_975cd79ce7a501f4db10e82ca69dc23d
#
_entry.id   975cd79ce7a501f4db10e82ca69dc23d
#
_cell.length_a   1.000
_cell.length_b   1.000
_cell.length_c   1.000
_cell.angle_alpha   90.00
_cell.angle_beta   90.00
_cell.angle_gamma   90.00
#
_symmetry.space_group_name_H-M   'P 1'
#
loop_
_entity.id
_entity.type
_entity.pdbx_description
1 polymer ?
#
loop_
_entity_poly.entity_id
_entity_poly.type
_entity_poly.pdbx_seq_one_letter_code
_entity_poly.pdbx_strand_id
1 'polypeptide(L)'
;MLYNTYVRTAGMLGKHVGISAQANWINGQGFRQNSPTGVQNYLLDAIYKINPSNTFKAYYQYYKYNSYHPGTLSVQDYAYNRFINERPDNQDGGRAKRFGVVYQNYFGDPDNGVGGDFKFTYFTHDMSRDFGFSNQYQSVYMSSQNKILPFKGKGEISAKNPNCGLYSYSDTNSPCWQFFDQFRRFVVNAFEPKLNLVVNTGKVKQTFNMGMRFLTEDLYRRSTTRKNPSVPGNGFDAGTSVNNFNNYTAAYVSDEINFNNGMLTITPGLRYTFLNYDKKDVPPFKEGQTGKTTKERYNQWNPAVSVGYKPIKEWLFYFNYQRSYIPPQFSNIGSFVGTSTNYFQIFNVMEGGSRYYFNNQVSFNANYFVIFANNYFTGRYGDNQEPVNARSQGVELELYYTPIRGLNFHAAYTFIDANITSHTMVTNPANPKGPKKDIFGKKLPFVSPHQFILDASYTYAKTTIGLSSFFYSRAYTDVLNTVPFTEYAPTIKNGAITTRTAGMTPWYWVWNLQISSTLWERKKQSVNASLQINNIFNMKYWFSGIGTSPNGKEAAPPRSITAYVSYNF
;
A
#
# COMPACT_ATOMS: atom_id res chain seq x y z
N MET A 1 -22.71 9.90 3.38
CA MET A 1 -23.03 9.30 2.07
C MET A 1 -21.92 9.66 1.11
N LEU A 2 -21.50 8.72 0.26
CA LEU A 2 -20.47 8.90 -0.76
C LEU A 2 -21.10 8.69 -2.14
N TYR A 3 -20.84 9.62 -3.05
CA TYR A 3 -21.28 9.55 -4.44
C TYR A 3 -20.09 9.35 -5.36
N ASN A 4 -20.23 8.46 -6.33
CA ASN A 4 -19.24 8.22 -7.37
C ASN A 4 -19.90 8.32 -8.73
N THR A 5 -19.38 9.20 -9.59
CA THR A 5 -19.82 9.36 -10.97
C THR A 5 -18.66 9.05 -11.90
N TYR A 6 -18.88 8.14 -12.83
CA TYR A 6 -17.89 7.74 -13.82
C TYR A 6 -18.46 7.81 -15.21
N VAL A 7 -17.71 8.44 -16.11
CA VAL A 7 -18.04 8.54 -17.54
C VAL A 7 -16.83 8.12 -18.36
N ARG A 8 -17.04 7.30 -19.35
CA ARG A 8 -16.01 6.92 -20.32
C ARG A 8 -16.58 6.90 -21.73
N THR A 9 -15.81 7.43 -22.68
CA THR A 9 -16.07 7.27 -24.11
C THR A 9 -14.78 6.82 -24.80
N ALA A 10 -14.92 5.98 -25.81
CA ALA A 10 -13.80 5.51 -26.61
C ALA A 10 -14.27 5.20 -28.03
N GLY A 11 -13.42 5.47 -29.00
CA GLY A 11 -13.73 5.18 -30.39
C GLY A 11 -12.53 5.29 -31.32
N MET A 12 -12.72 4.77 -32.52
CA MET A 12 -11.75 4.89 -33.61
C MET A 12 -12.13 6.07 -34.53
N LEU A 13 -11.17 6.95 -34.75
CA LEU A 13 -11.24 7.98 -35.82
C LEU A 13 -10.55 7.43 -37.06
N GLY A 14 -11.32 6.84 -37.94
CA GLY A 14 -10.81 6.10 -39.08
C GLY A 14 -10.14 4.78 -38.71
N LYS A 15 -9.15 4.32 -39.49
CA LYS A 15 -8.48 3.02 -39.32
C LYS A 15 -7.27 3.08 -38.38
N HIS A 16 -6.73 4.27 -38.17
CA HIS A 16 -5.41 4.44 -37.55
C HIS A 16 -5.44 5.06 -36.14
N VAL A 17 -6.40 5.93 -35.87
CA VAL A 17 -6.43 6.70 -34.63
C VAL A 17 -7.54 6.21 -33.69
N GLY A 18 -7.20 5.82 -32.50
CA GLY A 18 -8.16 5.55 -31.43
C GLY A 18 -8.01 6.59 -30.32
N ILE A 19 -9.13 7.06 -29.79
CA ILE A 19 -9.16 8.00 -28.66
C ILE A 19 -10.09 7.45 -27.57
N SER A 20 -9.67 7.59 -26.32
CA SER A 20 -10.48 7.29 -25.14
C SER A 20 -10.39 8.44 -24.16
N ALA A 21 -11.51 8.86 -23.62
CA ALA A 21 -11.59 9.84 -22.55
C ALA A 21 -12.42 9.30 -21.41
N GLN A 22 -11.96 9.51 -20.18
CA GLN A 22 -12.67 9.09 -18.98
C GLN A 22 -12.57 10.13 -17.89
N ALA A 23 -13.63 10.25 -17.11
CA ALA A 23 -13.74 11.15 -15.98
C ALA A 23 -14.40 10.44 -14.82
N ASN A 24 -13.87 10.63 -13.61
CA ASN A 24 -14.40 10.10 -12.39
C ASN A 24 -14.43 11.18 -11.31
N TRP A 25 -15.58 11.29 -10.63
CA TRP A 25 -15.79 12.20 -9.50
C TRP A 25 -16.32 11.40 -8.32
N ILE A 26 -15.62 11.50 -7.20
CA ILE A 26 -16.07 10.96 -5.92
C ILE A 26 -16.25 12.14 -4.98
N ASN A 27 -17.37 12.21 -4.29
CA ASN A 27 -17.62 13.25 -3.30
C ASN A 27 -18.52 12.72 -2.19
N GLY A 28 -18.23 13.08 -0.95
CA GLY A 28 -19.04 12.69 0.18
C GLY A 28 -18.28 12.61 1.49
N GLN A 29 -18.80 11.82 2.40
CA GLN A 29 -18.20 11.59 3.71
C GLN A 29 -17.97 10.11 3.97
N GLY A 30 -16.87 9.79 4.62
CA GLY A 30 -16.62 8.49 5.18
C GLY A 30 -17.61 8.10 6.28
N PHE A 31 -17.42 6.95 6.90
CA PHE A 31 -18.33 6.43 7.94
C PHE A 31 -18.10 7.07 9.32
N ARG A 32 -16.98 7.76 9.53
CA ARG A 32 -16.69 8.50 10.77
C ARG A 32 -17.09 9.97 10.62
N GLN A 33 -17.32 10.63 11.76
CA GLN A 33 -17.65 12.04 11.79
C GLN A 33 -16.54 12.89 11.15
N ASN A 34 -16.92 13.99 10.50
CA ASN A 34 -16.00 14.96 9.89
C ASN A 34 -14.90 14.31 9.04
N SER A 35 -15.29 13.39 8.17
CA SER A 35 -14.39 12.70 7.23
C SER A 35 -14.78 12.94 5.78
N PRO A 36 -14.94 14.20 5.33
CA PRO A 36 -15.24 14.48 3.94
C PRO A 36 -14.10 14.02 3.04
N THR A 37 -14.45 13.55 1.86
CA THR A 37 -13.51 13.14 0.83
C THR A 37 -14.01 13.56 -0.54
N GLY A 38 -13.08 13.98 -1.39
CA GLY A 38 -13.34 14.32 -2.78
C GLY A 38 -12.22 13.82 -3.67
N VAL A 39 -12.57 13.27 -4.83
CA VAL A 39 -11.63 12.82 -5.85
C VAL A 39 -12.09 13.29 -7.22
N GLN A 40 -11.15 13.76 -8.02
CA GLN A 40 -11.32 14.08 -9.43
C GLN A 40 -10.23 13.36 -10.21
N ASN A 41 -10.62 12.60 -11.22
CA ASN A 41 -9.69 11.86 -12.07
C ASN A 41 -10.13 11.95 -13.52
N TYR A 42 -9.25 12.48 -14.35
CA TYR A 42 -9.46 12.63 -15.79
C TYR A 42 -8.33 11.92 -16.51
N LEU A 43 -8.64 11.09 -17.48
CA LEU A 43 -7.67 10.40 -18.31
C LEU A 43 -8.05 10.54 -19.78
N LEU A 44 -7.11 10.96 -20.58
CA LEU A 44 -7.17 10.98 -22.02
C LEU A 44 -6.10 10.06 -22.58
N ASP A 45 -6.51 9.12 -23.42
CA ASP A 45 -5.61 8.19 -24.11
C ASP A 45 -5.78 8.37 -25.62
N ALA A 46 -4.68 8.30 -26.34
CA ALA A 46 -4.65 8.24 -27.78
C ALA A 46 -3.76 7.07 -28.24
N ILE A 47 -4.20 6.37 -29.25
CA ILE A 47 -3.44 5.33 -29.93
C ILE A 47 -3.36 5.64 -31.41
N TYR A 48 -2.18 5.57 -31.99
CA TYR A 48 -1.93 5.69 -33.40
C TYR A 48 -1.32 4.40 -33.96
N LYS A 49 -2.06 3.69 -34.77
CA LYS A 49 -1.59 2.50 -35.50
C LYS A 49 -0.96 2.95 -36.81
N ILE A 50 0.37 3.04 -36.84
CA ILE A 50 1.12 3.41 -38.05
C ILE A 50 0.88 2.35 -39.12
N ASN A 51 0.99 1.08 -38.69
CA ASN A 51 0.68 -0.11 -39.50
C ASN A 51 0.38 -1.28 -38.52
N PRO A 52 0.08 -2.51 -38.96
CA PRO A 52 -0.19 -3.65 -38.09
C PRO A 52 0.90 -3.95 -37.08
N SER A 53 2.16 -3.71 -37.43
CA SER A 53 3.32 -3.99 -36.58
C SER A 53 3.77 -2.83 -35.72
N ASN A 54 3.32 -1.61 -35.99
CA ASN A 54 3.82 -0.40 -35.32
C ASN A 54 2.69 0.40 -34.71
N THR A 55 2.78 0.60 -33.41
CA THR A 55 1.77 1.31 -32.63
C THR A 55 2.43 2.35 -31.74
N PHE A 56 1.86 3.54 -31.71
CA PHE A 56 2.21 4.62 -30.81
C PHE A 56 1.03 4.92 -29.90
N LYS A 57 1.27 5.02 -28.58
CA LYS A 57 0.26 5.41 -27.57
C LYS A 57 0.75 6.60 -26.82
N ALA A 58 -0.16 7.52 -26.49
CA ALA A 58 0.08 8.61 -25.56
C ALA A 58 -1.07 8.71 -24.58
N TYR A 59 -0.77 9.07 -23.34
CA TYR A 59 -1.81 9.34 -22.35
C TYR A 59 -1.48 10.57 -21.53
N TYR A 60 -2.54 11.23 -21.05
CA TYR A 60 -2.44 12.28 -20.06
C TYR A 60 -3.49 12.05 -18.99
N GLN A 61 -3.06 12.09 -17.71
CA GLN A 61 -3.93 11.95 -16.55
C GLN A 61 -3.77 13.16 -15.62
N TYR A 62 -4.90 13.70 -15.21
CA TYR A 62 -4.99 14.63 -14.09
C TYR A 62 -5.78 13.98 -12.95
N TYR A 63 -5.17 13.91 -11.78
CA TYR A 63 -5.77 13.38 -10.58
C TYR A 63 -5.64 14.39 -9.45
N LYS A 64 -6.74 14.61 -8.72
CA LYS A 64 -6.77 15.45 -7.52
C LYS A 64 -7.63 14.78 -6.45
N TYR A 65 -7.17 14.80 -5.22
CA TYR A 65 -7.96 14.36 -4.09
C TYR A 65 -7.82 15.30 -2.90
N ASN A 66 -8.83 15.28 -2.04
CA ASN A 66 -8.83 15.92 -0.74
C ASN A 66 -9.61 15.04 0.22
N SER A 67 -9.07 14.78 1.40
CA SER A 67 -9.65 13.90 2.39
C SER A 67 -9.30 14.37 3.79
N TYR A 68 -10.26 14.21 4.72
CA TYR A 68 -10.02 14.44 6.13
C TYR A 68 -9.98 13.09 6.85
N HIS A 69 -8.95 12.93 7.69
CA HIS A 69 -8.68 11.68 8.38
C HIS A 69 -9.01 11.81 9.86
N PRO A 70 -10.04 11.11 10.36
CA PRO A 70 -10.42 11.23 11.76
C PRO A 70 -9.38 10.70 12.75
N GLY A 71 -8.29 10.11 12.27
CA GLY A 71 -7.25 9.54 13.10
C GLY A 71 -7.68 8.27 13.83
N THR A 72 -6.78 7.69 14.60
CA THR A 72 -7.06 6.51 15.44
C THR A 72 -7.67 6.92 16.76
N LEU A 73 -8.37 6.01 17.40
CA LEU A 73 -9.09 6.19 18.65
C LEU A 73 -8.34 5.56 19.83
N SER A 74 -8.50 6.13 21.02
CA SER A 74 -8.14 5.47 22.26
C SER A 74 -8.98 4.21 22.48
N VAL A 75 -8.57 3.36 23.43
CA VAL A 75 -9.36 2.19 23.83
C VAL A 75 -10.74 2.63 24.33
N GLN A 76 -10.77 3.70 25.09
CA GLN A 76 -11.98 4.24 25.72
C GLN A 76 -12.91 4.90 24.70
N ASP A 77 -12.36 5.75 23.82
CA ASP A 77 -13.14 6.42 22.78
C ASP A 77 -13.73 5.42 21.79
N TYR A 78 -12.96 4.38 21.42
CA TYR A 78 -13.48 3.30 20.58
C TYR A 78 -14.64 2.54 21.24
N ALA A 79 -14.54 2.28 22.55
CA ALA A 79 -15.60 1.61 23.30
C ALA A 79 -16.85 2.48 23.44
N TYR A 80 -16.67 3.78 23.64
CA TYR A 80 -17.76 4.74 23.75
C TYR A 80 -18.46 4.95 22.42
N ASN A 81 -17.75 5.39 21.40
CA ASN A 81 -18.29 5.60 20.05
C ASN A 81 -17.19 5.55 18.99
N ARG A 82 -17.10 4.45 18.26
CA ARG A 82 -16.10 4.25 17.20
C ARG A 82 -16.23 5.19 15.98
N PHE A 83 -17.28 6.00 15.93
CA PHE A 83 -17.53 6.92 14.82
C PHE A 83 -17.07 8.35 15.08
N ILE A 84 -16.63 8.67 16.29
CA ILE A 84 -16.14 10.01 16.61
C ILE A 84 -14.86 10.33 15.84
N ASN A 85 -14.69 11.63 15.61
CA ASN A 85 -13.45 12.17 15.06
C ASN A 85 -12.73 13.00 16.13
N GLU A 86 -11.63 12.50 16.62
CA GLU A 86 -10.80 13.21 17.60
C GLU A 86 -9.85 14.23 16.94
N ARG A 87 -9.77 14.23 15.60
CA ARG A 87 -8.81 15.01 14.83
C ARG A 87 -9.46 15.66 13.61
N PRO A 88 -10.40 16.58 13.82
CA PRO A 88 -11.15 17.19 12.73
C PRO A 88 -10.28 17.99 11.75
N ASP A 89 -9.10 18.44 12.19
CA ASP A 89 -8.18 19.23 11.38
C ASP A 89 -7.21 18.37 10.53
N ASN A 90 -7.19 17.05 10.76
CA ASN A 90 -6.33 16.18 9.99
C ASN A 90 -6.80 16.11 8.54
N GLN A 91 -5.95 16.57 7.64
CA GLN A 91 -6.22 16.59 6.20
C GLN A 91 -5.11 15.92 5.41
N ASP A 92 -5.48 15.37 4.26
CA ASP A 92 -4.57 14.85 3.25
C ASP A 92 -5.13 15.22 1.89
N GLY A 93 -4.38 15.99 1.13
CA GLY A 93 -4.74 16.41 -0.21
C GLY A 93 -3.58 16.23 -1.17
N GLY A 94 -3.90 16.09 -2.44
CA GLY A 94 -2.85 16.00 -3.43
C GLY A 94 -3.36 16.09 -4.84
N ARG A 95 -2.42 16.28 -5.74
CA ARG A 95 -2.66 16.27 -7.18
C ARG A 95 -1.54 15.53 -7.89
N ALA A 96 -1.86 14.91 -9.01
CA ALA A 96 -0.90 14.31 -9.91
C ALA A 96 -1.24 14.67 -11.36
N LYS A 97 -0.21 15.03 -12.10
CA LYS A 97 -0.23 15.14 -13.55
C LYS A 97 0.69 14.06 -14.09
N ARG A 98 0.19 13.22 -14.95
CA ARG A 98 0.95 12.13 -15.55
C ARG A 98 0.83 12.20 -17.05
N PHE A 99 1.96 12.11 -17.71
CA PHE A 99 2.04 12.02 -19.16
C PHE A 99 2.93 10.84 -19.51
N GLY A 100 2.57 10.11 -20.55
CA GLY A 100 3.43 9.05 -21.04
C GLY A 100 3.20 8.74 -22.49
N VAL A 101 4.24 8.24 -23.12
CA VAL A 101 4.22 7.75 -24.48
C VAL A 101 4.80 6.34 -24.54
N VAL A 102 4.24 5.51 -25.40
CA VAL A 102 4.68 4.13 -25.62
C VAL A 102 4.73 3.90 -27.12
N TYR A 103 5.89 3.52 -27.61
CA TYR A 103 6.04 2.96 -28.96
C TYR A 103 6.22 1.46 -28.85
N GLN A 104 5.54 0.69 -29.68
CA GLN A 104 5.66 -0.75 -29.78
C GLN A 104 5.76 -1.19 -31.23
N ASN A 105 6.75 -2.03 -31.50
CA ASN A 105 6.98 -2.64 -32.80
C ASN A 105 7.00 -4.17 -32.66
N TYR A 106 6.27 -4.87 -33.50
CA TYR A 106 6.28 -6.32 -33.63
C TYR A 106 7.07 -6.68 -34.88
N PHE A 107 7.90 -7.72 -34.81
CA PHE A 107 8.75 -8.17 -35.90
C PHE A 107 8.87 -9.69 -35.95
N GLY A 108 9.18 -10.22 -37.15
CA GLY A 108 9.40 -11.63 -37.38
C GLY A 108 8.15 -12.49 -37.25
N ASP A 109 8.37 -13.81 -37.11
CA ASP A 109 7.33 -14.81 -36.92
C ASP A 109 7.71 -15.70 -35.71
N PRO A 110 7.19 -15.40 -34.50
CA PRO A 110 7.54 -16.12 -33.29
C PRO A 110 6.99 -17.55 -33.25
N ASP A 111 6.07 -17.91 -34.12
CA ASP A 111 5.51 -19.26 -34.16
C ASP A 111 6.32 -20.20 -35.06
N ASN A 112 6.93 -19.68 -36.12
CA ASN A 112 7.67 -20.45 -37.12
C ASN A 112 9.18 -20.12 -37.19
N GLY A 113 9.74 -19.50 -36.16
CA GLY A 113 11.16 -19.17 -36.15
C GLY A 113 11.55 -18.13 -35.15
N VAL A 114 11.98 -16.97 -35.64
CA VAL A 114 12.41 -15.85 -34.80
C VAL A 114 11.45 -14.68 -34.97
N GLY A 115 10.95 -14.16 -33.86
CA GLY A 115 10.10 -12.99 -33.85
C GLY A 115 10.02 -12.38 -32.45
N GLY A 116 9.28 -11.28 -32.32
CA GLY A 116 9.15 -10.65 -31.01
C GLY A 116 8.56 -9.26 -31.06
N ASP A 117 8.78 -8.54 -29.99
CA ASP A 117 8.40 -7.13 -29.91
C ASP A 117 9.45 -6.28 -29.20
N PHE A 118 9.60 -5.08 -29.71
CA PHE A 118 10.34 -4.00 -29.06
C PHE A 118 9.35 -2.98 -28.52
N LYS A 119 9.50 -2.60 -27.26
CA LYS A 119 8.68 -1.59 -26.59
C LYS A 119 9.55 -0.52 -25.97
N PHE A 120 9.20 0.71 -26.25
CA PHE A 120 9.83 1.88 -25.72
C PHE A 120 8.78 2.68 -24.93
N THR A 121 9.07 2.98 -23.66
CA THR A 121 8.18 3.77 -22.82
C THR A 121 8.93 4.97 -22.25
N TYR A 122 8.31 6.14 -22.38
CA TYR A 122 8.70 7.33 -21.63
C TYR A 122 7.51 7.80 -20.82
N PHE A 123 7.73 8.19 -19.56
CA PHE A 123 6.70 8.85 -18.76
C PHE A 123 7.29 9.91 -17.83
N THR A 124 6.45 10.90 -17.53
CA THR A 124 6.72 11.89 -16.50
C THR A 124 5.52 12.02 -15.56
N HIS A 125 5.81 12.12 -14.26
CA HIS A 125 4.81 12.32 -13.22
C HIS A 125 5.21 13.52 -12.37
N ASP A 126 4.34 14.54 -12.28
CA ASP A 126 4.45 15.65 -11.32
C ASP A 126 3.33 15.48 -10.28
N MET A 127 3.70 15.11 -9.09
CA MET A 127 2.78 14.84 -7.99
C MET A 127 3.07 15.74 -6.81
N SER A 128 2.03 16.31 -6.21
CA SER A 128 2.15 16.99 -4.93
C SER A 128 1.19 16.39 -3.92
N ARG A 129 1.63 16.34 -2.68
CA ARG A 129 0.85 15.94 -1.53
C ARG A 129 1.03 16.95 -0.42
N ASP A 130 -0.07 17.36 0.16
CA ASP A 130 -0.11 18.24 1.32
C ASP A 130 -0.93 17.54 2.39
N PHE A 131 -0.28 17.17 3.49
CA PHE A 131 -0.98 16.53 4.59
C PHE A 131 -0.63 17.21 5.91
N GLY A 132 -1.66 17.44 6.67
CA GLY A 132 -1.56 18.07 7.96
C GLY A 132 -2.21 17.22 9.05
N PHE A 133 -1.62 17.23 10.20
CA PHE A 133 -2.20 16.59 11.38
C PHE A 133 -1.86 17.36 12.64
N SER A 134 -2.80 17.35 13.55
CA SER A 134 -2.58 17.93 14.86
C SER A 134 -1.80 16.95 15.75
N ASN A 135 -0.75 17.45 16.38
CA ASN A 135 0.05 16.68 17.32
C ASN A 135 -0.58 16.63 18.72
N GLN A 136 -1.61 17.41 18.94
CA GLN A 136 -2.28 17.45 20.22
C GLN A 136 -3.14 16.20 20.38
N TYR A 137 -2.96 15.49 21.44
CA TYR A 137 -3.82 14.40 21.86
C TYR A 137 -4.85 14.91 22.85
N GLN A 138 -6.10 14.64 22.59
CA GLN A 138 -7.15 14.79 23.55
C GLN A 138 -8.12 13.62 23.42
N SER A 139 -8.35 12.90 24.50
CA SER A 139 -9.47 11.99 24.56
C SER A 139 -10.76 12.82 24.53
N VAL A 140 -11.59 12.58 23.52
CA VAL A 140 -12.92 13.14 23.45
C VAL A 140 -13.86 12.38 24.39
N TYR A 141 -13.35 11.30 24.99
CA TYR A 141 -14.10 10.56 25.99
C TYR A 141 -14.43 11.47 27.16
N MET A 142 -15.61 11.99 27.08
CA MET A 142 -16.31 12.53 28.22
C MET A 142 -16.74 11.33 29.04
N SER A 143 -16.09 11.11 30.18
CA SER A 143 -16.56 10.10 31.10
C SER A 143 -18.08 10.26 31.30
N SER A 144 -18.77 9.19 31.67
CA SER A 144 -20.20 9.22 32.05
C SER A 144 -20.55 10.32 33.07
N GLN A 145 -19.53 11.04 33.55
CA GLN A 145 -19.65 12.18 34.48
C GLN A 145 -19.49 13.55 33.79
N ASN A 146 -19.49 13.62 32.46
CA ASN A 146 -19.29 14.87 31.72
C ASN A 146 -17.94 15.58 32.03
N LYS A 147 -16.93 14.87 32.42
CA LYS A 147 -15.59 15.41 32.68
C LYS A 147 -14.65 15.06 31.57
N ILE A 148 -14.00 16.07 30.99
CA ILE A 148 -12.79 15.88 30.19
C ILE A 148 -11.74 15.33 31.15
N LEU A 149 -11.34 14.09 30.99
CA LEU A 149 -10.24 13.53 31.79
C LEU A 149 -8.95 14.21 31.33
N PRO A 150 -8.29 14.97 32.20
CA PRO A 150 -7.00 15.55 31.85
C PRO A 150 -6.04 14.44 31.51
N PHE A 151 -5.31 14.63 30.44
CA PHE A 151 -4.24 13.77 30.05
C PHE A 151 -3.19 13.69 31.18
N LYS A 152 -3.06 12.54 31.82
CA LYS A 152 -2.10 12.32 32.92
C LYS A 152 -0.82 11.69 32.40
N GLY A 153 0.08 12.48 31.84
CA GLY A 153 1.43 12.05 31.51
C GLY A 153 2.49 12.93 32.17
N LYS A 154 3.62 12.35 32.55
CA LYS A 154 4.74 13.12 33.10
C LYS A 154 5.31 14.06 32.03
N GLY A 155 5.19 15.36 32.22
CA GLY A 155 5.77 16.40 31.36
C GLY A 155 4.78 17.13 30.45
N GLU A 156 3.50 16.78 30.48
CA GLU A 156 2.49 17.33 29.58
C GLU A 156 1.90 18.63 30.07
N ILE A 157 1.74 18.73 31.37
CA ILE A 157 1.40 20.00 32.02
C ILE A 157 2.71 20.59 32.47
N SER A 158 3.39 21.29 31.57
CA SER A 158 4.57 22.05 31.98
C SER A 158 4.10 23.21 32.83
N ALA A 159 4.97 23.70 33.72
CA ALA A 159 4.73 24.95 34.46
C ALA A 159 4.42 26.14 33.54
N LYS A 160 4.73 26.03 32.24
CA LYS A 160 4.44 27.02 31.20
C LYS A 160 3.04 26.89 30.60
N ASN A 161 2.40 25.70 30.63
CA ASN A 161 1.08 25.46 30.04
C ASN A 161 0.27 24.44 30.87
N PRO A 162 -0.17 24.80 32.06
CA PRO A 162 -0.85 23.90 33.00
C PRO A 162 -2.23 23.42 32.52
N ASN A 163 -2.82 24.06 31.52
CA ASN A 163 -4.20 23.83 31.08
C ASN A 163 -4.32 23.12 29.73
N CYS A 164 -3.25 22.54 29.20
CA CYS A 164 -3.28 21.90 27.88
C CYS A 164 -4.34 20.79 27.73
N GLY A 165 -4.63 20.07 28.79
CA GLY A 165 -5.65 19.01 28.79
C GLY A 165 -7.10 19.46 28.89
N LEU A 166 -7.36 20.76 28.99
CA LEU A 166 -8.72 21.31 29.15
C LEU A 166 -9.36 21.78 27.85
N TYR A 167 -8.58 21.84 26.77
CA TYR A 167 -9.03 22.41 25.50
C TYR A 167 -9.37 21.33 24.46
N SER A 168 -10.36 21.62 23.63
CA SER A 168 -10.68 20.79 22.49
C SER A 168 -9.51 20.69 21.53
N TYR A 169 -9.40 19.58 20.87
CA TYR A 169 -8.35 19.28 19.90
C TYR A 169 -8.30 20.28 18.73
N SER A 170 -9.46 20.73 18.28
CA SER A 170 -9.63 21.74 17.24
C SER A 170 -9.60 23.18 17.77
N ASP A 171 -9.42 23.37 19.08
CA ASP A 171 -9.38 24.70 19.66
C ASP A 171 -8.01 25.34 19.39
N THR A 172 -7.96 26.18 18.37
CA THR A 172 -6.76 26.98 18.02
C THR A 172 -6.35 27.96 19.12
N ASN A 173 -7.25 28.24 20.08
CA ASN A 173 -6.96 29.08 21.24
C ASN A 173 -6.26 28.30 22.37
N SER A 174 -6.23 26.97 22.28
CA SER A 174 -5.49 26.16 23.23
C SER A 174 -3.99 26.53 23.21
N PRO A 175 -3.38 26.82 24.36
CA PRO A 175 -1.95 27.11 24.42
C PRO A 175 -1.06 25.96 23.93
N CYS A 176 -1.64 24.76 23.83
CA CYS A 176 -0.97 23.53 23.41
C CYS A 176 -1.29 23.14 21.97
N TRP A 177 -2.12 23.90 21.29
CA TRP A 177 -2.45 23.59 19.90
C TRP A 177 -1.20 23.63 19.02
N GLN A 178 -0.98 22.55 18.29
CA GLN A 178 0.08 22.42 17.30
C GLN A 178 -0.45 21.67 16.10
N PHE A 179 -0.23 22.24 14.94
CA PHE A 179 -0.56 21.62 13.68
C PHE A 179 0.71 21.38 12.86
N PHE A 180 0.98 20.15 12.59
CA PHE A 180 2.09 19.73 11.73
C PHE A 180 1.59 19.65 10.29
N ASP A 181 2.25 20.39 9.41
CA ASP A 181 1.94 20.45 7.99
C ASP A 181 3.15 19.98 7.18
N GLN A 182 2.92 19.09 6.22
CA GLN A 182 3.97 18.54 5.40
C GLN A 182 3.57 18.58 3.93
N PHE A 183 4.25 19.43 3.18
CA PHE A 183 4.17 19.49 1.74
C PHE A 183 5.25 18.62 1.10
N ARG A 184 4.89 17.82 0.11
CA ARG A 184 5.79 17.02 -0.72
C ARG A 184 5.46 17.23 -2.19
N ARG A 185 6.49 17.39 -3.02
CA ARG A 185 6.36 17.35 -4.47
C ARG A 185 7.36 16.36 -5.03
N PHE A 186 6.88 15.45 -5.87
CA PHE A 186 7.65 14.45 -6.55
C PHE A 186 7.57 14.72 -8.06
N VAL A 187 8.72 14.83 -8.70
CA VAL A 187 8.81 14.84 -10.16
C VAL A 187 9.61 13.62 -10.58
N VAL A 188 8.97 12.73 -11.31
CA VAL A 188 9.57 11.48 -11.77
C VAL A 188 9.59 11.47 -13.28
N ASN A 189 10.76 11.16 -13.87
CA ASN A 189 10.90 10.92 -15.30
C ASN A 189 11.51 9.53 -15.49
N ALA A 190 10.98 8.77 -16.42
CA ALA A 190 11.49 7.45 -16.70
C ALA A 190 11.51 7.14 -18.20
N PHE A 191 12.49 6.36 -18.56
CA PHE A 191 12.78 5.87 -19.90
C PHE A 191 13.03 4.36 -19.83
N GLU A 192 12.23 3.57 -20.55
CA GLU A 192 12.24 2.12 -20.44
C GLU A 192 12.19 1.45 -21.82
N PRO A 193 13.33 1.07 -22.40
CA PRO A 193 13.38 0.15 -23.54
C PRO A 193 13.21 -1.29 -23.05
N LYS A 194 12.41 -2.08 -23.78
CA LYS A 194 12.18 -3.51 -23.56
C LYS A 194 12.21 -4.24 -24.88
N LEU A 195 12.80 -5.43 -24.88
CA LEU A 195 12.81 -6.36 -25.99
C LEU A 195 12.34 -7.73 -25.53
N ASN A 196 11.33 -8.26 -26.16
CA ASN A 196 10.92 -9.65 -26.08
C ASN A 196 11.33 -10.33 -27.39
N LEU A 197 12.20 -11.32 -27.32
CA LEU A 197 12.66 -12.08 -28.48
C LEU A 197 12.27 -13.53 -28.28
N VAL A 198 11.49 -14.06 -29.21
CA VAL A 198 11.11 -15.47 -29.24
C VAL A 198 11.93 -16.18 -30.30
N VAL A 199 12.54 -17.29 -29.91
CA VAL A 199 13.27 -18.21 -30.82
C VAL A 199 12.59 -19.57 -30.68
N ASN A 200 11.98 -20.04 -31.77
CA ASN A 200 11.29 -21.32 -31.83
C ASN A 200 12.03 -22.26 -32.79
N THR A 201 12.61 -23.32 -32.24
CA THR A 201 13.29 -24.36 -33.02
C THR A 201 12.43 -25.62 -33.24
N GLY A 202 11.15 -25.56 -32.88
CA GLY A 202 10.17 -26.65 -32.91
C GLY A 202 10.24 -27.55 -31.68
N LYS A 203 11.43 -27.96 -31.22
CA LYS A 203 11.61 -28.77 -29.99
C LYS A 203 11.74 -27.93 -28.72
N VAL A 204 12.32 -26.75 -28.86
CA VAL A 204 12.56 -25.81 -27.77
C VAL A 204 12.11 -24.44 -28.23
N LYS A 205 11.25 -23.81 -27.40
CA LYS A 205 10.86 -22.42 -27.57
C LYS A 205 11.49 -21.60 -26.45
N GLN A 206 12.29 -20.60 -26.81
CA GLN A 206 12.91 -19.67 -25.88
C GLN A 206 12.28 -18.30 -26.02
N THR A 207 12.01 -17.64 -24.89
CA THR A 207 11.50 -16.27 -24.85
C THR A 207 12.41 -15.42 -23.98
N PHE A 208 13.30 -14.66 -24.63
CA PHE A 208 14.17 -13.71 -23.96
C PHE A 208 13.40 -12.45 -23.64
N ASN A 209 13.31 -12.10 -22.36
CA ASN A 209 12.78 -10.82 -21.89
C ASN A 209 13.95 -9.99 -21.37
N MET A 210 14.24 -8.88 -21.99
CA MET A 210 15.32 -8.00 -21.58
C MET A 210 14.87 -6.54 -21.61
N GLY A 211 15.46 -5.75 -20.72
CA GLY A 211 15.13 -4.34 -20.69
C GLY A 211 15.97 -3.56 -19.72
N MET A 212 15.84 -2.25 -19.85
CA MET A 212 16.48 -1.28 -18.96
C MET A 212 15.44 -0.30 -18.45
N ARG A 213 15.72 0.27 -17.29
CA ARG A 213 14.97 1.40 -16.73
C ARG A 213 15.97 2.46 -16.30
N PHE A 214 15.78 3.66 -16.81
CA PHE A 214 16.44 4.87 -16.36
C PHE A 214 15.37 5.76 -15.74
N LEU A 215 15.51 6.07 -14.45
CA LEU A 215 14.53 6.87 -13.74
C LEU A 215 15.24 7.95 -12.94
N THR A 216 14.75 9.16 -13.04
CA THR A 216 15.12 10.26 -12.16
C THR A 216 13.93 10.64 -11.30
N GLU A 217 14.18 10.91 -10.03
CA GLU A 217 13.17 11.37 -9.09
C GLU A 217 13.72 12.57 -8.33
N ASP A 218 12.96 13.66 -8.35
CA ASP A 218 13.21 14.86 -7.55
C ASP A 218 12.08 14.98 -6.52
N LEU A 219 12.44 14.89 -5.25
CA LEU A 219 11.53 15.08 -4.13
C LEU A 219 11.87 16.34 -3.36
N TYR A 220 11.01 17.34 -3.45
CA TYR A 220 10.99 18.45 -2.50
C TYR A 220 10.04 18.13 -1.34
N ARG A 221 10.54 18.26 -0.11
CA ARG A 221 9.75 18.12 1.11
C ARG A 221 9.95 19.35 2.00
N ARG A 222 8.84 19.92 2.44
CA ARG A 222 8.79 20.97 3.45
C ARG A 222 7.93 20.48 4.61
N SER A 223 8.44 20.61 5.83
CA SER A 223 7.70 20.32 7.06
C SER A 223 7.63 21.59 7.89
N THR A 224 6.44 21.98 8.31
CA THR A 224 6.21 23.17 9.13
C THR A 224 5.37 22.81 10.35
N THR A 225 5.55 23.50 11.44
CA THR A 225 4.72 23.36 12.63
C THR A 225 4.12 24.72 12.96
N ARG A 226 2.80 24.78 13.00
CA ARG A 226 2.05 25.96 13.49
C ARG A 226 1.73 25.72 14.94
N LYS A 227 1.97 26.72 15.76
CA LYS A 227 1.62 26.74 17.18
C LYS A 227 0.61 27.86 17.42
N ASN A 228 -0.11 27.80 18.54
CA ASN A 228 -1.06 28.85 18.89
C ASN A 228 -0.38 30.22 18.92
N PRO A 229 -0.77 31.16 18.05
CA PRO A 229 -0.15 32.47 17.96
C PRO A 229 -0.44 33.37 19.19
N SER A 230 -1.48 33.05 19.96
CA SER A 230 -1.85 33.80 21.17
C SER A 230 -0.91 33.55 22.35
N VAL A 231 -0.02 32.55 22.25
CA VAL A 231 0.96 32.25 23.30
C VAL A 231 2.29 32.94 22.96
N PRO A 232 2.83 33.79 23.83
CA PRO A 232 4.09 34.46 23.61
C PRO A 232 5.22 33.45 23.28
N GLY A 233 5.99 33.73 22.21
CA GLY A 233 7.05 32.84 21.71
C GLY A 233 6.54 31.69 20.84
N ASN A 234 5.24 31.54 20.66
CA ASN A 234 4.67 30.65 19.67
C ASN A 234 4.54 31.38 18.32
N GLY A 235 4.74 30.67 17.26
CA GLY A 235 4.63 31.19 15.90
C GLY A 235 4.70 30.07 14.89
N PHE A 236 4.95 30.47 13.68
CA PHE A 236 5.23 29.56 12.60
C PHE A 236 6.67 29.08 12.69
N ASP A 237 6.90 27.82 13.09
CA ASP A 237 8.19 27.18 12.96
C ASP A 237 8.33 26.68 11.51
N ALA A 238 9.20 27.34 10.76
CA ALA A 238 9.46 27.04 9.35
C ALA A 238 10.02 25.63 9.12
N GLY A 239 10.22 24.85 10.15
CA GLY A 239 10.61 23.46 10.07
C GLY A 239 11.83 23.20 9.18
N THR A 240 11.89 22.00 8.64
CA THR A 240 12.97 21.57 7.73
C THR A 240 12.48 21.44 6.31
N SER A 241 13.24 21.96 5.35
CA SER A 241 13.03 21.70 3.93
C SER A 241 14.19 20.86 3.39
N VAL A 242 13.86 19.90 2.53
CA VAL A 242 14.83 18.95 1.98
C VAL A 242 14.53 18.71 0.51
N ASN A 243 15.57 18.76 -0.32
CA ASN A 243 15.55 18.23 -1.68
C ASN A 243 16.27 16.87 -1.71
N ASN A 244 15.63 15.88 -2.28
CA ASN A 244 16.25 14.58 -2.55
C ASN A 244 16.18 14.34 -4.05
N PHE A 245 17.33 14.11 -4.64
CA PHE A 245 17.45 13.76 -6.04
C PHE A 245 17.98 12.34 -6.18
N ASN A 246 17.30 11.51 -6.96
CA ASN A 246 17.68 10.13 -7.19
C ASN A 246 17.85 9.85 -8.66
N ASN A 247 18.89 9.10 -8.96
CA ASN A 247 19.06 8.40 -10.22
C ASN A 247 18.99 6.90 -9.98
N TYR A 248 18.04 6.27 -10.62
CA TYR A 248 17.83 4.84 -10.58
C TYR A 248 18.05 4.26 -11.97
N THR A 249 18.99 3.32 -12.07
CA THR A 249 19.25 2.56 -13.31
C THR A 249 19.10 1.08 -12.99
N ALA A 250 18.35 0.36 -13.80
CA ALA A 250 18.27 -1.09 -13.71
C ALA A 250 18.31 -1.72 -15.10
N ALA A 251 18.98 -2.85 -15.19
CA ALA A 251 18.97 -3.73 -16.36
C ALA A 251 18.55 -5.13 -15.95
N TYR A 252 17.82 -5.82 -16.79
CA TYR A 252 17.41 -7.20 -16.54
C TYR A 252 17.38 -8.03 -17.81
N VAL A 253 17.56 -9.33 -17.61
CA VAL A 253 17.37 -10.35 -18.63
C VAL A 253 16.76 -11.59 -17.98
N SER A 254 15.84 -12.23 -18.68
CA SER A 254 15.35 -13.57 -18.37
C SER A 254 15.13 -14.34 -19.67
N ASP A 255 15.27 -15.67 -19.61
CA ASP A 255 14.99 -16.57 -20.72
C ASP A 255 14.00 -17.64 -20.27
N GLU A 256 12.78 -17.61 -20.80
CA GLU A 256 11.80 -18.66 -20.59
C GLU A 256 12.03 -19.76 -21.62
N ILE A 257 12.58 -20.89 -21.17
CA ILE A 257 12.93 -22.05 -21.99
C ILE A 257 11.85 -23.11 -21.85
N ASN A 258 11.08 -23.32 -22.90
CA ASN A 258 10.01 -24.30 -22.97
C ASN A 258 10.48 -25.54 -23.73
N PHE A 259 10.48 -26.69 -23.05
CA PHE A 259 10.80 -28.00 -23.63
C PHE A 259 9.50 -28.81 -23.82
N ASN A 260 9.50 -29.65 -24.89
CA ASN A 260 8.41 -30.58 -25.15
C ASN A 260 7.02 -29.95 -25.08
N ASN A 261 6.81 -28.85 -25.83
CA ASN A 261 5.54 -28.11 -25.87
C ASN A 261 5.06 -27.61 -24.49
N GLY A 262 5.99 -27.21 -23.62
CA GLY A 262 5.69 -26.64 -22.31
C GLY A 262 5.46 -27.69 -21.21
N MET A 263 5.87 -28.96 -21.43
CA MET A 263 5.90 -29.96 -20.36
C MET A 263 6.91 -29.59 -19.27
N LEU A 264 8.07 -29.07 -19.66
CA LEU A 264 9.06 -28.50 -18.75
C LEU A 264 9.36 -27.07 -19.18
N THR A 265 9.23 -26.14 -18.25
CA THR A 265 9.60 -24.73 -18.45
C THR A 265 10.64 -24.34 -17.40
N ILE A 266 11.75 -23.74 -17.82
CA ILE A 266 12.79 -23.21 -16.92
C ILE A 266 13.00 -21.75 -17.28
N THR A 267 12.93 -20.86 -16.29
CA THR A 267 13.09 -19.42 -16.53
C THR A 267 14.16 -18.85 -15.60
N PRO A 268 15.46 -18.89 -15.95
CA PRO A 268 16.48 -18.12 -15.27
C PRO A 268 16.31 -16.63 -15.56
N GLY A 269 16.63 -15.81 -14.57
CA GLY A 269 16.58 -14.36 -14.70
C GLY A 269 17.60 -13.67 -13.82
N LEU A 270 18.05 -12.50 -14.25
CA LEU A 270 18.97 -11.67 -13.51
C LEU A 270 18.61 -10.20 -13.70
N ARG A 271 18.58 -9.46 -12.60
CA ARG A 271 18.43 -8.02 -12.60
C ARG A 271 19.57 -7.37 -11.83
N TYR A 272 20.17 -6.36 -12.40
CA TYR A 272 21.11 -5.47 -11.71
C TYR A 272 20.47 -4.10 -11.53
N THR A 273 20.62 -3.52 -10.35
CA THR A 273 20.12 -2.20 -10.02
C THR A 273 21.22 -1.35 -9.44
N PHE A 274 21.29 -0.11 -9.91
CA PHE A 274 22.16 0.92 -9.39
C PHE A 274 21.33 2.14 -9.02
N LEU A 275 21.58 2.68 -7.81
CA LEU A 275 20.82 3.80 -7.25
C LEU A 275 21.77 4.83 -6.64
N ASN A 276 21.67 6.07 -7.08
CA ASN A 276 22.32 7.21 -6.48
C ASN A 276 21.30 8.06 -5.72
N TYR A 277 21.67 8.43 -4.53
CA TYR A 277 20.91 9.31 -3.66
C TYR A 277 21.69 10.59 -3.37
N ASP A 278 21.10 11.75 -3.67
CA ASP A 278 21.59 13.04 -3.27
C ASP A 278 20.53 13.75 -2.42
N LYS A 279 20.75 13.86 -1.11
CA LYS A 279 19.88 14.58 -0.18
C LYS A 279 20.53 15.90 0.17
N LYS A 280 19.82 17.01 0.00
CA LYS A 280 20.27 18.35 0.32
C LYS A 280 19.24 19.07 1.20
N ASP A 281 19.66 19.54 2.38
CA ASP A 281 18.84 20.43 3.18
C ASP A 281 18.79 21.80 2.47
N VAL A 282 17.59 22.37 2.38
CA VAL A 282 17.34 23.66 1.70
C VAL A 282 16.67 24.66 2.65
N PRO A 283 16.87 25.98 2.45
CA PRO A 283 16.24 27.01 3.27
C PRO A 283 14.72 26.91 3.32
N PRO A 284 14.08 27.40 4.39
CA PRO A 284 14.68 28.12 5.51
C PRO A 284 15.35 27.16 6.52
N PHE A 285 16.50 27.58 7.06
CA PHE A 285 17.18 26.86 8.14
C PHE A 285 16.81 27.50 9.48
N LYS A 286 16.85 26.69 10.56
CA LYS A 286 16.82 27.20 11.91
C LYS A 286 18.09 28.03 12.16
N GLU A 287 17.99 29.03 13.01
CA GLU A 287 19.11 29.88 13.40
C GLU A 287 20.30 29.02 13.84
N GLY A 288 21.47 29.31 13.28
CA GLY A 288 22.70 28.55 13.54
C GLY A 288 22.86 27.23 12.81
N GLN A 289 21.92 26.84 11.94
CA GLN A 289 22.03 25.64 11.12
C GLN A 289 22.51 25.95 9.70
N THR A 290 23.44 25.15 9.21
CA THR A 290 23.89 25.13 7.81
C THR A 290 23.31 23.90 7.11
N GLY A 291 22.97 24.03 5.83
CA GLY A 291 22.44 22.91 5.05
C GLY A 291 23.48 21.80 4.87
N LYS A 292 23.04 20.56 5.10
CA LYS A 292 23.86 19.36 4.92
C LYS A 292 23.52 18.71 3.57
N THR A 293 24.55 18.25 2.85
CA THR A 293 24.40 17.39 1.67
C THR A 293 24.88 15.98 2.03
N THR A 294 24.06 14.99 1.74
CA THR A 294 24.39 13.56 1.92
C THR A 294 24.27 12.87 0.58
N LYS A 295 25.30 12.16 0.18
CA LYS A 295 25.33 11.38 -1.07
C LYS A 295 25.56 9.92 -0.73
N GLU A 296 24.71 9.06 -1.29
CA GLU A 296 24.77 7.62 -1.07
C GLU A 296 24.64 6.90 -2.41
N ARG A 297 25.33 5.77 -2.55
CA ARG A 297 25.32 4.94 -3.73
C ARG A 297 25.04 3.50 -3.34
N TYR A 298 24.14 2.86 -4.08
CA TYR A 298 23.73 1.48 -3.84
C TYR A 298 23.72 0.70 -5.13
N ASN A 299 24.09 -0.56 -5.05
CA ASN A 299 23.91 -1.51 -6.13
C ASN A 299 23.42 -2.85 -5.61
N GLN A 300 22.68 -3.58 -6.42
CA GLN A 300 22.10 -4.84 -6.01
C GLN A 300 21.91 -5.78 -7.21
N TRP A 301 22.37 -7.03 -7.05
CA TRP A 301 22.08 -8.13 -7.95
C TRP A 301 20.89 -8.94 -7.43
N ASN A 302 19.93 -9.20 -8.31
CA ASN A 302 18.71 -9.91 -7.99
C ASN A 302 18.54 -11.09 -8.97
N PRO A 303 19.11 -12.26 -8.65
CA PRO A 303 18.87 -13.48 -9.40
C PRO A 303 17.47 -14.03 -9.14
N ALA A 304 16.92 -14.71 -10.13
CA ALA A 304 15.68 -15.44 -10.06
C ALA A 304 15.74 -16.71 -10.92
N VAL A 305 15.01 -17.73 -10.52
CA VAL A 305 14.75 -18.90 -11.35
C VAL A 305 13.35 -19.43 -11.08
N SER A 306 12.64 -19.78 -12.13
CA SER A 306 11.36 -20.48 -12.08
C SER A 306 11.47 -21.80 -12.83
N VAL A 307 10.86 -22.85 -12.27
CA VAL A 307 10.75 -24.16 -12.91
C VAL A 307 9.29 -24.59 -12.86
N GLY A 308 8.72 -24.94 -13.99
CA GLY A 308 7.38 -25.50 -14.13
C GLY A 308 7.44 -26.87 -14.80
N TYR A 309 6.77 -27.87 -14.22
CA TYR A 309 6.69 -29.21 -14.78
C TYR A 309 5.24 -29.67 -14.87
N LYS A 310 4.80 -30.04 -16.06
CA LYS A 310 3.46 -30.55 -16.37
C LYS A 310 3.56 -31.98 -16.88
N PRO A 311 3.54 -33.00 -16.00
CA PRO A 311 3.55 -34.40 -16.45
C PRO A 311 2.33 -34.74 -17.31
N ILE A 312 1.19 -34.11 -17.02
CA ILE A 312 -0.03 -34.13 -17.80
C ILE A 312 -0.57 -32.70 -17.91
N LYS A 313 -1.48 -32.42 -18.84
CA LYS A 313 -2.01 -31.07 -19.09
C LYS A 313 -2.69 -30.45 -17.88
N GLU A 314 -3.31 -31.29 -17.07
CA GLU A 314 -4.13 -30.91 -15.92
C GLU A 314 -3.29 -30.67 -14.66
N TRP A 315 -2.00 -31.08 -14.62
CA TRP A 315 -1.20 -31.04 -13.41
C TRP A 315 0.09 -30.26 -13.59
N LEU A 316 0.22 -29.13 -12.90
CA LEU A 316 1.43 -28.30 -12.84
C LEU A 316 2.08 -28.43 -11.47
N PHE A 317 3.35 -28.76 -11.45
CA PHE A 317 4.25 -28.53 -10.32
C PHE A 317 5.13 -27.35 -10.65
N TYR A 318 5.42 -26.51 -9.65
CA TYR A 318 6.29 -25.37 -9.85
C TYR A 318 7.18 -25.10 -8.64
N PHE A 319 8.32 -24.50 -8.92
CA PHE A 319 9.25 -23.97 -7.95
C PHE A 319 9.77 -22.62 -8.43
N ASN A 320 9.79 -21.64 -7.54
CA ASN A 320 10.30 -20.31 -7.80
C ASN A 320 11.31 -19.92 -6.73
N TYR A 321 12.41 -19.34 -7.15
CA TYR A 321 13.34 -18.62 -6.30
C TYR A 321 13.53 -17.23 -6.86
N GLN A 322 13.46 -16.21 -5.99
CA GLN A 322 13.82 -14.85 -6.38
C GLN A 322 14.46 -14.11 -5.22
N ARG A 323 15.45 -13.29 -5.55
CA ARG A 323 15.97 -12.27 -4.66
C ARG A 323 15.36 -10.93 -5.04
N SER A 324 14.79 -10.22 -4.06
CA SER A 324 14.23 -8.90 -4.21
C SER A 324 14.75 -7.96 -3.12
N TYR A 325 14.47 -6.67 -3.25
CA TYR A 325 14.92 -5.68 -2.28
C TYR A 325 13.94 -4.52 -2.17
N ILE A 326 13.99 -3.84 -1.01
CA ILE A 326 13.39 -2.52 -0.81
C ILE A 326 14.53 -1.54 -0.55
N PRO A 327 14.69 -0.47 -1.35
CA PRO A 327 15.70 0.53 -1.11
C PRO A 327 15.39 1.32 0.17
N PRO A 328 16.39 1.97 0.80
CA PRO A 328 16.16 2.85 1.92
C PRO A 328 15.13 3.93 1.55
N GLN A 329 14.16 4.15 2.44
CA GLN A 329 13.18 5.22 2.22
C GLN A 329 13.84 6.59 2.43
N PHE A 330 13.45 7.58 1.64
CA PHE A 330 13.96 8.96 1.73
C PHE A 330 13.88 9.58 3.12
N SER A 331 12.79 9.32 3.83
CA SER A 331 12.58 9.83 5.19
C SER A 331 13.58 9.27 6.19
N ASN A 332 14.20 8.14 5.87
CA ASN A 332 15.05 7.39 6.80
C ASN A 332 16.53 7.62 6.54
N ILE A 333 16.90 8.17 5.37
CA ILE A 333 18.30 8.47 5.05
C ILE A 333 18.81 9.56 5.98
N GLY A 334 19.82 9.22 6.80
CA GLY A 334 20.42 10.12 7.79
C GLY A 334 19.60 10.34 9.06
N SER A 335 18.47 9.63 9.24
CA SER A 335 17.66 9.71 10.46
C SER A 335 18.01 8.62 11.49
N PHE A 336 18.73 7.59 11.08
CA PHE A 336 19.23 6.56 11.99
C PHE A 336 20.52 7.04 12.65
N VAL A 337 20.38 7.56 13.86
CA VAL A 337 21.51 8.05 14.65
C VAL A 337 22.33 6.84 15.10
N GLY A 338 23.58 6.76 14.64
CA GLY A 338 24.59 5.87 15.20
C GLY A 338 24.90 4.60 14.41
N THR A 339 24.24 4.33 13.30
CA THR A 339 24.62 3.23 12.40
C THR A 339 24.76 3.75 10.98
N SER A 340 25.89 3.44 10.34
CA SER A 340 26.19 3.68 8.93
C SER A 340 25.34 2.84 7.98
N THR A 341 24.08 2.58 8.32
CA THR A 341 23.29 1.50 7.74
C THR A 341 22.13 2.02 6.92
N ASN A 342 22.50 2.62 5.80
CA ASN A 342 21.59 2.77 4.69
C ASN A 342 21.56 1.44 3.92
N TYR A 343 21.01 0.38 4.50
CA TYR A 343 20.96 -0.93 3.85
C TYR A 343 19.68 -1.09 3.07
N PHE A 344 19.80 -1.79 1.94
CA PHE A 344 18.65 -2.45 1.33
C PHE A 344 18.06 -3.48 2.29
N GLN A 345 16.75 -3.50 2.41
CA GLN A 345 16.06 -4.66 2.92
C GLN A 345 16.06 -5.71 1.82
N ILE A 346 16.67 -6.86 2.06
CA ILE A 346 16.84 -7.92 1.06
C ILE A 346 15.93 -9.08 1.42
N PHE A 347 15.20 -9.58 0.43
CA PHE A 347 14.30 -10.71 0.56
C PHE A 347 14.73 -11.82 -0.38
N ASN A 348 15.02 -13.00 0.16
CA ASN A 348 15.14 -14.22 -0.60
C ASN A 348 13.84 -15.00 -0.44
N VAL A 349 13.11 -15.15 -1.53
CA VAL A 349 11.79 -15.78 -1.59
C VAL A 349 11.94 -17.11 -2.30
N MET A 350 11.48 -18.18 -1.66
CA MET A 350 11.35 -19.51 -2.25
C MET A 350 9.89 -19.93 -2.14
N GLU A 351 9.39 -20.52 -3.21
CA GLU A 351 8.01 -20.94 -3.31
C GLU A 351 7.95 -22.22 -4.12
N GLY A 352 7.18 -23.20 -3.66
CA GLY A 352 6.95 -24.43 -4.39
C GLY A 352 5.52 -24.90 -4.22
N GLY A 353 4.91 -25.34 -5.29
CA GLY A 353 3.50 -25.69 -5.24
C GLY A 353 3.06 -26.61 -6.37
N SER A 354 1.78 -26.94 -6.29
CA SER A 354 1.12 -27.79 -7.26
C SER A 354 -0.27 -27.26 -7.55
N ARG A 355 -0.63 -27.23 -8.83
CA ARG A 355 -1.98 -26.90 -9.29
C ARG A 355 -2.52 -28.06 -10.09
N TYR A 356 -3.69 -28.55 -9.70
CA TYR A 356 -4.35 -29.67 -10.34
C TYR A 356 -5.79 -29.31 -10.76
N TYR A 357 -6.11 -29.60 -12.01
CA TYR A 357 -7.46 -29.48 -12.57
C TYR A 357 -8.05 -30.87 -12.67
N PHE A 358 -8.92 -31.25 -11.72
CA PHE A 358 -9.57 -32.57 -11.73
C PHE A 358 -10.47 -32.74 -12.96
N ASN A 359 -11.14 -31.65 -13.34
CA ASN A 359 -11.97 -31.52 -14.52
C ASN A 359 -12.30 -30.03 -14.73
N ASN A 360 -13.20 -29.73 -15.65
CA ASN A 360 -13.64 -28.35 -15.90
C ASN A 360 -14.42 -27.71 -14.73
N GLN A 361 -14.72 -28.47 -13.69
CA GLN A 361 -15.53 -28.02 -12.56
C GLN A 361 -14.70 -27.80 -11.28
N VAL A 362 -13.59 -28.52 -11.12
CA VAL A 362 -12.80 -28.49 -9.89
C VAL A 362 -11.33 -28.25 -10.18
N SER A 363 -10.76 -27.24 -9.55
CA SER A 363 -9.30 -27.06 -9.51
C SER A 363 -8.82 -26.80 -8.09
N PHE A 364 -7.66 -27.32 -7.78
CA PHE A 364 -7.00 -27.16 -6.49
C PHE A 364 -5.57 -26.67 -6.66
N ASN A 365 -5.17 -25.72 -5.83
CA ASN A 365 -3.81 -25.20 -5.75
C ASN A 365 -3.31 -25.32 -4.32
N ALA A 366 -2.09 -25.82 -4.15
CA ALA A 366 -1.38 -25.87 -2.88
C ALA A 366 0.02 -25.31 -3.07
N ASN A 367 0.42 -24.42 -2.19
CA ASN A 367 1.68 -23.73 -2.23
C ASN A 367 2.33 -23.68 -0.85
N TYR A 368 3.64 -23.89 -0.79
CA TYR A 368 4.47 -23.60 0.37
C TYR A 368 5.47 -22.52 0.02
N PHE A 369 5.60 -21.52 0.87
CA PHE A 369 6.56 -20.44 0.69
C PHE A 369 7.44 -20.24 1.91
N VAL A 370 8.65 -19.74 1.67
CA VAL A 370 9.54 -19.21 2.70
C VAL A 370 10.23 -17.95 2.20
N ILE A 371 10.25 -16.94 3.06
CA ILE A 371 10.86 -15.63 2.82
C ILE A 371 11.89 -15.38 3.92
N PHE A 372 13.14 -15.22 3.54
CA PHE A 372 14.20 -14.75 4.44
C PHE A 372 14.40 -13.25 4.18
N ALA A 373 14.15 -12.43 5.17
CA ALA A 373 14.30 -10.99 5.12
C ALA A 373 15.54 -10.57 5.91
N ASN A 374 16.48 -9.88 5.26
CA ASN A 374 17.65 -9.29 5.89
C ASN A 374 17.47 -7.78 5.98
N ASN A 375 17.90 -7.17 7.07
CA ASN A 375 17.77 -5.74 7.35
C ASN A 375 16.31 -5.25 7.31
N TYR A 376 15.37 -6.07 7.75
CA TYR A 376 13.95 -5.75 7.75
C TYR A 376 13.62 -4.75 8.86
N PHE A 377 12.91 -3.67 8.52
CA PHE A 377 12.44 -2.69 9.48
C PHE A 377 11.05 -3.07 9.99
N THR A 378 10.98 -3.52 11.24
CA THR A 378 9.74 -3.96 11.88
C THR A 378 8.86 -2.81 12.36
N GLY A 379 9.36 -1.56 12.28
CA GLY A 379 8.78 -0.45 12.98
C GLY A 379 7.81 0.39 12.21
N ARG A 380 6.96 1.00 13.03
CA ARG A 380 6.15 2.12 12.63
C ARG A 380 6.99 3.38 12.51
N TYR A 381 6.53 4.31 11.67
CA TYR A 381 7.11 5.65 11.57
C TYR A 381 7.29 6.27 12.96
N GLY A 382 8.50 6.71 13.26
CA GLY A 382 8.85 7.36 14.53
C GLY A 382 9.44 6.46 15.62
N ASP A 383 9.43 5.14 15.46
CA ASP A 383 10.17 4.25 16.34
C ASP A 383 11.63 4.17 15.87
N ASN A 384 12.58 4.41 16.79
CA ASN A 384 14.00 4.14 16.55
C ASN A 384 14.18 2.63 16.47
N GLN A 385 14.07 2.06 15.29
CA GLN A 385 14.18 0.63 15.13
C GLN A 385 15.47 0.27 14.41
N GLU A 386 16.16 -0.64 15.02
CA GLU A 386 17.26 -1.32 14.38
C GLU A 386 16.71 -2.34 13.38
N PRO A 387 17.37 -2.52 12.24
CA PRO A 387 16.97 -3.55 11.29
C PRO A 387 17.14 -4.93 11.93
N VAL A 388 16.23 -5.84 11.62
CA VAL A 388 16.25 -7.23 12.08
C VAL A 388 16.36 -8.18 10.89
N ASN A 389 16.81 -9.40 11.14
CA ASN A 389 16.57 -10.49 10.22
C ASN A 389 15.27 -11.20 10.61
N ALA A 390 14.50 -11.61 9.61
CA ALA A 390 13.24 -12.26 9.82
C ALA A 390 13.03 -13.41 8.85
N ARG A 391 12.21 -14.37 9.23
CA ARG A 391 11.73 -15.44 8.37
C ARG A 391 10.20 -15.45 8.40
N SER A 392 9.58 -15.48 7.24
CA SER A 392 8.15 -15.72 7.06
C SER A 392 7.99 -16.99 6.22
N GLN A 393 7.21 -17.95 6.69
CA GLN A 393 6.92 -19.19 5.97
C GLN A 393 5.45 -19.55 6.13
N GLY A 394 4.91 -20.29 5.17
CA GLY A 394 3.51 -20.62 5.24
C GLY A 394 3.03 -21.54 4.14
N VAL A 395 1.75 -21.87 4.25
CA VAL A 395 1.02 -22.70 3.28
C VAL A 395 -0.17 -21.90 2.77
N GLU A 396 -0.39 -21.96 1.47
CA GLU A 396 -1.57 -21.43 0.81
C GLU A 396 -2.31 -22.56 0.10
N LEU A 397 -3.60 -22.68 0.36
CA LEU A 397 -4.49 -23.67 -0.25
C LEU A 397 -5.63 -22.92 -0.92
N GLU A 398 -6.00 -23.34 -2.13
CA GLU A 398 -7.07 -22.70 -2.89
C GLU A 398 -7.86 -23.74 -3.66
N LEU A 399 -9.18 -23.65 -3.57
CA LEU A 399 -10.15 -24.53 -4.23
C LEU A 399 -11.14 -23.70 -5.02
N TYR A 400 -11.31 -24.02 -6.29
CA TYR A 400 -12.41 -23.56 -7.13
C TYR A 400 -13.32 -24.73 -7.47
N TYR A 401 -14.64 -24.53 -7.35
CA TYR A 401 -15.63 -25.55 -7.62
C TYR A 401 -16.87 -24.96 -8.31
N THR A 402 -17.19 -25.48 -9.49
CA THR A 402 -18.35 -25.10 -10.31
C THR A 402 -19.24 -26.33 -10.53
N PRO A 403 -20.07 -26.73 -9.53
CA PRO A 403 -20.84 -27.97 -9.60
C PRO A 403 -21.86 -28.02 -10.72
N ILE A 404 -22.51 -26.90 -11.00
CA ILE A 404 -23.48 -26.71 -12.06
C ILE A 404 -23.27 -25.36 -12.75
N ARG A 405 -23.82 -25.23 -13.94
CA ARG A 405 -23.73 -23.97 -14.68
C ARG A 405 -24.27 -22.80 -13.86
N GLY A 406 -23.43 -21.78 -13.71
CA GLY A 406 -23.75 -20.55 -12.99
C GLY A 406 -23.49 -20.59 -11.48
N LEU A 407 -23.25 -21.73 -10.86
CA LEU A 407 -22.91 -21.83 -9.43
C LEU A 407 -21.40 -22.02 -9.27
N ASN A 408 -20.75 -21.07 -8.60
CA ASN A 408 -19.32 -21.08 -8.37
C ASN A 408 -19.03 -20.94 -6.88
N PHE A 409 -18.07 -21.73 -6.41
CA PHE A 409 -17.50 -21.65 -5.08
C PHE A 409 -16.00 -21.43 -5.19
N HIS A 410 -15.48 -20.58 -4.30
CA HIS A 410 -14.06 -20.38 -4.11
C HIS A 410 -13.75 -20.41 -2.62
N ALA A 411 -12.73 -21.15 -2.23
CA ALA A 411 -12.22 -21.19 -0.87
C ALA A 411 -10.70 -21.06 -0.89
N ALA A 412 -10.17 -20.14 -0.08
CA ALA A 412 -8.73 -19.99 0.10
C ALA A 412 -8.39 -19.98 1.59
N TYR A 413 -7.27 -20.61 1.93
CA TYR A 413 -6.70 -20.61 3.27
C TYR A 413 -5.22 -20.31 3.21
N THR A 414 -4.77 -19.38 4.05
CA THR A 414 -3.35 -19.07 4.22
C THR A 414 -2.97 -19.22 5.68
N PHE A 415 -1.90 -19.97 5.91
CA PHE A 415 -1.19 -20.03 7.18
C PHE A 415 0.16 -19.33 7.05
N ILE A 416 0.48 -18.43 7.99
CA ILE A 416 1.74 -17.67 7.99
C ILE A 416 2.39 -17.77 9.37
N ASP A 417 3.63 -18.26 9.39
CA ASP A 417 4.51 -18.22 10.54
C ASP A 417 5.68 -17.26 10.27
N ALA A 418 5.61 -16.05 10.84
CA ALA A 418 6.58 -14.98 10.61
C ALA A 418 7.28 -14.60 11.92
N ASN A 419 8.60 -14.79 11.97
CA ASN A 419 9.41 -14.66 13.18
C ASN A 419 10.68 -13.82 12.93
N ILE A 420 11.12 -13.10 13.97
CA ILE A 420 12.41 -12.42 14.01
C ILE A 420 13.50 -13.48 14.29
N THR A 421 14.57 -13.47 13.48
CA THR A 421 15.64 -14.48 13.54
C THR A 421 17.00 -13.90 13.96
N SER A 422 17.07 -12.60 14.24
CA SER A 422 18.27 -11.95 14.79
C SER A 422 18.07 -11.58 16.26
N HIS A 423 19.15 -11.67 17.04
CA HIS A 423 19.19 -11.11 18.39
C HIS A 423 19.24 -9.59 18.29
N THR A 424 18.19 -8.93 18.74
CA THR A 424 18.07 -7.48 18.72
C THR A 424 17.45 -6.99 20.02
N MET A 425 18.14 -6.05 20.66
CA MET A 425 17.75 -5.53 21.96
C MET A 425 16.90 -4.28 21.81
N VAL A 426 15.63 -4.35 22.21
CA VAL A 426 14.68 -3.23 22.12
C VAL A 426 14.26 -2.71 23.48
N THR A 427 13.96 -1.42 23.56
CA THR A 427 13.43 -0.79 24.76
C THR A 427 11.97 -1.21 24.99
N ASN A 428 11.65 -1.64 26.19
CA ASN A 428 10.26 -1.92 26.58
C ASN A 428 9.50 -0.59 26.80
N PRO A 429 8.44 -0.29 26.02
CA PRO A 429 7.67 0.95 26.21
C PRO A 429 7.03 1.07 27.59
N ALA A 430 6.69 -0.06 28.23
CA ALA A 430 6.13 -0.07 29.59
C ALA A 430 7.17 0.30 30.66
N ASN A 431 8.44 0.12 30.39
CA ASN A 431 9.55 0.49 31.26
C ASN A 431 10.72 1.04 30.45
N PRO A 432 10.62 2.31 29.98
CA PRO A 432 11.62 2.89 29.09
C PRO A 432 13.02 3.04 29.69
N LYS A 433 13.13 3.04 31.01
CA LYS A 433 14.38 3.11 31.78
C LYS A 433 14.89 1.75 32.24
N GLY A 434 14.11 0.69 32.01
CA GLY A 434 14.47 -0.68 32.37
C GLY A 434 15.43 -1.32 31.35
N PRO A 435 15.84 -2.56 31.62
CA PRO A 435 16.71 -3.29 30.70
C PRO A 435 15.99 -3.51 29.37
N LYS A 436 16.77 -3.41 28.30
CA LYS A 436 16.30 -3.79 26.96
C LYS A 436 15.94 -5.28 26.93
N LYS A 437 14.99 -5.64 26.07
CA LYS A 437 14.56 -7.03 25.86
C LYS A 437 14.99 -7.52 24.48
N ASP A 438 15.49 -8.76 24.45
CA ASP A 438 15.75 -9.44 23.18
C ASP A 438 14.44 -9.84 22.51
N ILE A 439 14.37 -9.62 21.21
CA ILE A 439 13.20 -9.95 20.39
C ILE A 439 13.44 -11.16 19.48
N PHE A 440 14.52 -11.90 19.66
CA PHE A 440 14.75 -13.15 18.95
C PHE A 440 13.56 -14.12 19.13
N GLY A 441 13.10 -14.74 18.05
CA GLY A 441 11.97 -15.68 18.06
C GLY A 441 10.59 -15.04 18.16
N LYS A 442 10.49 -13.72 18.37
CA LYS A 442 9.20 -13.02 18.42
C LYS A 442 8.53 -12.96 17.04
N LYS A 443 7.18 -12.99 17.05
CA LYS A 443 6.38 -12.85 15.82
C LYS A 443 6.49 -11.46 15.25
N LEU A 444 6.52 -11.38 13.93
CA LEU A 444 6.43 -10.08 13.23
C LEU A 444 5.09 -9.42 13.52
N PRO A 445 5.08 -8.11 13.82
CA PRO A 445 3.84 -7.37 14.00
C PRO A 445 2.97 -7.34 12.73
N PHE A 446 1.66 -7.24 12.93
CA PHE A 446 0.63 -7.11 11.88
C PHE A 446 0.48 -8.30 10.94
N VAL A 447 1.02 -9.44 11.29
CA VAL A 447 0.84 -10.70 10.58
C VAL A 447 -0.22 -11.54 11.30
N SER A 448 -1.36 -11.75 10.66
CA SER A 448 -2.41 -12.68 11.11
C SER A 448 -2.03 -14.10 10.67
N PRO A 449 -1.77 -15.04 11.59
CA PRO A 449 -1.33 -16.38 11.24
C PRO A 449 -2.31 -17.17 10.39
N HIS A 450 -3.61 -16.98 10.59
CA HIS A 450 -4.65 -17.71 9.86
C HIS A 450 -5.56 -16.73 9.13
N GLN A 451 -5.76 -16.98 7.85
CA GLN A 451 -6.60 -16.19 6.98
C GLN A 451 -7.47 -17.14 6.13
N PHE A 452 -8.76 -16.83 6.00
CA PHE A 452 -9.70 -17.58 5.16
C PHE A 452 -10.47 -16.63 4.26
N ILE A 453 -10.70 -17.06 3.02
CA ILE A 453 -11.62 -16.44 2.07
C ILE A 453 -12.61 -17.50 1.63
N LEU A 454 -13.89 -17.18 1.67
CA LEU A 454 -14.95 -18.03 1.15
C LEU A 454 -15.87 -17.19 0.29
N ASP A 455 -16.03 -17.60 -0.97
CA ASP A 455 -16.91 -16.95 -1.92
C ASP A 455 -17.87 -17.97 -2.52
N ALA A 456 -19.11 -17.57 -2.70
CA ALA A 456 -20.10 -18.33 -3.44
C ALA A 456 -20.87 -17.38 -4.34
N SER A 457 -21.10 -17.75 -5.59
CA SER A 457 -21.93 -16.96 -6.50
C SER A 457 -22.81 -17.85 -7.36
N TYR A 458 -24.03 -17.38 -7.59
CA TYR A 458 -24.97 -18.02 -8.49
C TYR A 458 -25.48 -17.04 -9.52
N THR A 459 -25.31 -17.42 -10.78
CA THR A 459 -25.81 -16.64 -11.92
C THR A 459 -26.96 -17.39 -12.58
N TYR A 460 -28.13 -16.76 -12.56
CA TYR A 460 -29.31 -17.22 -13.29
C TYR A 460 -29.77 -16.13 -14.25
N ALA A 461 -29.91 -16.51 -15.52
CA ALA A 461 -30.21 -15.57 -16.60
C ALA A 461 -29.24 -14.38 -16.60
N LYS A 462 -29.72 -13.17 -16.29
CA LYS A 462 -28.96 -11.92 -16.28
C LYS A 462 -28.64 -11.42 -14.86
N THR A 463 -28.91 -12.23 -13.85
CA THR A 463 -28.75 -11.86 -12.44
C THR A 463 -27.72 -12.74 -11.77
N THR A 464 -26.77 -12.14 -11.07
CA THR A 464 -25.79 -12.82 -10.23
C THR A 464 -25.99 -12.41 -8.79
N ILE A 465 -26.08 -13.39 -7.90
CA ILE A 465 -26.04 -13.20 -6.44
C ILE A 465 -24.71 -13.77 -5.97
N GLY A 466 -23.93 -12.99 -5.25
CA GLY A 466 -22.63 -13.37 -4.71
C GLY A 466 -22.54 -13.11 -3.22
N LEU A 467 -22.04 -14.10 -2.49
CA LEU A 467 -21.68 -13.99 -1.07
C LEU A 467 -20.18 -14.16 -0.96
N SER A 468 -19.51 -13.23 -0.28
CA SER A 468 -18.07 -13.31 -0.03
C SER A 468 -17.77 -13.10 1.45
N SER A 469 -16.75 -13.76 1.94
CA SER A 469 -16.30 -13.56 3.31
C SER A 469 -14.78 -13.61 3.44
N PHE A 470 -14.27 -12.91 4.44
CA PHE A 470 -12.87 -12.99 4.82
C PHE A 470 -12.71 -13.00 6.34
N PHE A 471 -11.87 -13.91 6.78
CA PHE A 471 -11.50 -14.09 8.18
C PHE A 471 -10.01 -13.79 8.37
N TYR A 472 -9.69 -13.09 9.46
CA TYR A 472 -8.32 -12.89 9.93
C TYR A 472 -8.23 -13.21 11.41
N SER A 473 -7.24 -14.00 11.78
CA SER A 473 -6.92 -14.26 13.18
C SER A 473 -6.26 -13.06 13.84
N ARG A 474 -6.11 -13.10 15.15
CA ARG A 474 -5.40 -12.05 15.92
C ARG A 474 -3.96 -11.88 15.44
N ALA A 475 -3.46 -10.65 15.51
CA ALA A 475 -2.09 -10.31 15.19
C ALA A 475 -1.48 -9.41 16.28
N TYR A 476 -0.19 -9.59 16.57
CA TYR A 476 0.53 -8.66 17.43
C TYR A 476 0.73 -7.32 16.74
N THR A 477 0.73 -6.23 17.51
CA THR A 477 0.97 -4.88 16.98
C THR A 477 2.35 -4.34 17.33
N ASP A 478 3.13 -5.09 18.10
CA ASP A 478 4.47 -4.72 18.56
C ASP A 478 5.43 -5.91 18.54
N VAL A 479 6.74 -5.61 18.48
CA VAL A 479 7.81 -6.61 18.40
C VAL A 479 8.04 -7.38 19.70
N LEU A 480 7.52 -6.93 20.83
CA LEU A 480 7.60 -7.65 22.11
C LEU A 480 6.52 -8.70 22.26
N ASN A 481 5.56 -8.73 21.34
CA ASN A 481 4.40 -9.62 21.34
C ASN A 481 3.56 -9.48 22.62
N THR A 482 3.23 -8.26 22.97
CA THR A 482 2.36 -7.96 24.10
C THR A 482 0.96 -8.52 23.86
N VAL A 483 0.38 -9.24 24.81
CA VAL A 483 -0.92 -9.90 24.63
C VAL A 483 -2.10 -8.95 24.91
N PRO A 484 -2.20 -8.28 26.08
CA PRO A 484 -3.27 -7.32 26.30
C PRO A 484 -3.01 -6.06 25.48
N PHE A 485 -4.07 -5.54 24.82
CA PHE A 485 -3.96 -4.26 24.16
C PHE A 485 -3.86 -3.15 25.20
N THR A 486 -2.71 -2.49 25.22
CA THR A 486 -2.35 -1.49 26.23
C THR A 486 -1.96 -0.19 25.57
N GLU A 487 -2.47 0.91 26.10
CA GLU A 487 -2.01 2.26 25.78
C GLU A 487 -1.00 2.68 26.85
N TYR A 488 0.21 2.97 26.42
CA TYR A 488 1.22 3.52 27.31
C TYR A 488 1.02 5.02 27.45
N ALA A 489 1.34 5.54 28.62
CA ALA A 489 1.34 6.97 28.86
C ALA A 489 2.13 7.67 27.76
N PRO A 490 1.57 8.72 27.16
CA PRO A 490 2.24 9.41 26.09
C PRO A 490 3.51 10.10 26.58
N THR A 491 4.48 10.17 25.71
CA THR A 491 5.70 10.94 25.92
C THR A 491 5.66 12.19 25.05
N ILE A 492 5.97 13.32 25.62
CA ILE A 492 6.18 14.57 24.87
C ILE A 492 7.67 14.67 24.58
N LYS A 493 8.02 14.67 23.29
CA LYS A 493 9.38 14.98 22.83
C LYS A 493 9.28 16.11 21.81
N ASN A 494 9.95 17.23 22.09
CA ASN A 494 9.93 18.42 21.23
C ASN A 494 8.52 18.94 20.90
N GLY A 495 7.58 18.88 21.86
CA GLY A 495 6.21 19.32 21.67
C GLY A 495 5.31 18.32 20.92
N ALA A 496 5.83 17.20 20.44
CA ALA A 496 5.03 16.16 19.83
C ALA A 496 4.63 15.12 20.88
N ILE A 497 3.33 14.83 20.96
CA ILE A 497 2.80 13.77 21.80
C ILE A 497 2.86 12.46 21.03
N THR A 498 3.65 11.52 21.55
CA THR A 498 3.71 10.16 21.03
C THR A 498 3.14 9.21 22.06
N THR A 499 1.99 8.61 21.77
CA THR A 499 1.51 7.44 22.48
C THR A 499 2.00 6.19 21.78
N ARG A 500 2.38 5.21 22.56
CA ARG A 500 2.69 3.87 22.07
C ARG A 500 1.57 2.95 22.49
N THR A 501 1.05 2.21 21.55
CA THR A 501 0.12 1.12 21.81
C THR A 501 0.80 -0.19 21.50
N ALA A 502 0.53 -1.19 22.31
CA ALA A 502 0.99 -2.56 22.12
C ALA A 502 -0.14 -3.53 22.43
N GLY A 503 -0.05 -4.74 21.94
CA GLY A 503 -1.04 -5.77 22.17
C GLY A 503 -1.47 -6.47 20.89
N MET A 504 -2.59 -7.19 20.95
CA MET A 504 -3.10 -7.94 19.82
C MET A 504 -4.34 -7.26 19.23
N THR A 505 -4.41 -7.20 17.88
CA THR A 505 -5.66 -6.88 17.18
C THR A 505 -6.68 -8.00 17.43
N PRO A 506 -8.00 -7.71 17.39
CA PRO A 506 -9.01 -8.76 17.44
C PRO A 506 -8.96 -9.63 16.18
N TRP A 507 -9.44 -10.86 16.27
CA TRP A 507 -9.86 -11.59 15.09
C TRP A 507 -11.15 -10.99 14.55
N TYR A 508 -11.38 -11.14 13.25
CA TYR A 508 -12.64 -10.73 12.64
C TYR A 508 -12.99 -11.61 11.44
N TRP A 509 -14.29 -11.74 11.19
CA TRP A 509 -14.85 -12.44 10.05
C TRP A 509 -15.96 -11.58 9.45
N VAL A 510 -15.72 -11.07 8.27
CA VAL A 510 -16.62 -10.14 7.59
C VAL A 510 -17.27 -10.84 6.40
N TRP A 511 -18.57 -10.64 6.25
CA TRP A 511 -19.38 -11.17 5.18
C TRP A 511 -20.00 -10.06 4.35
N ASN A 512 -20.00 -10.22 3.03
CA ASN A 512 -20.53 -9.26 2.07
C ASN A 512 -21.50 -9.98 1.13
N LEU A 513 -22.58 -9.31 0.75
CA LEU A 513 -23.54 -9.76 -0.24
C LEU A 513 -23.53 -8.80 -1.42
N GLN A 514 -23.53 -9.33 -2.62
CA GLN A 514 -23.68 -8.57 -3.85
C GLN A 514 -24.79 -9.18 -4.71
N ILE A 515 -25.62 -8.32 -5.27
CA ILE A 515 -26.62 -8.67 -6.28
C ILE A 515 -26.33 -7.76 -7.48
N SER A 516 -26.15 -8.36 -8.65
CA SER A 516 -25.95 -7.62 -9.90
C SER A 516 -26.83 -8.17 -11.00
N SER A 517 -27.41 -7.30 -11.82
CA SER A 517 -28.29 -7.69 -12.90
C SER A 517 -28.19 -6.77 -14.10
N THR A 518 -28.28 -7.32 -15.30
CA THR A 518 -28.56 -6.56 -16.50
C THR A 518 -30.06 -6.34 -16.61
N LEU A 519 -30.51 -5.13 -16.29
CA LEU A 519 -31.93 -4.77 -16.24
C LEU A 519 -32.53 -4.63 -17.65
N TRP A 520 -31.72 -4.15 -18.58
CA TRP A 520 -32.13 -3.94 -19.95
C TRP A 520 -30.94 -4.08 -20.89
N GLU A 521 -31.19 -4.68 -22.05
CA GLU A 521 -30.19 -4.85 -23.09
C GLU A 521 -30.86 -4.79 -24.46
N ARG A 522 -30.33 -3.97 -25.35
CA ARG A 522 -30.78 -3.87 -26.73
C ARG A 522 -29.62 -3.53 -27.66
N LYS A 523 -29.30 -4.40 -28.60
CA LYS A 523 -28.15 -4.29 -29.50
C LYS A 523 -26.83 -4.13 -28.71
N LYS A 524 -26.20 -2.95 -28.81
CA LYS A 524 -24.94 -2.61 -28.11
C LYS A 524 -25.16 -1.84 -26.80
N GLN A 525 -26.41 -1.60 -26.44
CA GLN A 525 -26.76 -0.81 -25.27
C GLN A 525 -27.22 -1.70 -24.12
N SER A 526 -26.82 -1.37 -22.90
CA SER A 526 -27.28 -2.08 -21.72
C SER A 526 -27.38 -1.19 -20.50
N VAL A 527 -28.34 -1.50 -19.62
CA VAL A 527 -28.45 -0.93 -18.28
C VAL A 527 -28.16 -2.03 -17.29
N ASN A 528 -27.14 -1.85 -16.47
CA ASN A 528 -26.79 -2.78 -15.42
C ASN A 528 -26.94 -2.09 -14.05
N ALA A 529 -27.42 -2.86 -13.08
CA ALA A 529 -27.51 -2.40 -11.69
C ALA A 529 -26.86 -3.40 -10.75
N SER A 530 -26.26 -2.93 -9.70
CA SER A 530 -25.80 -3.77 -8.59
C SER A 530 -26.08 -3.14 -7.24
N LEU A 531 -26.37 -4.01 -6.27
CA LEU A 531 -26.51 -3.67 -4.87
C LEU A 531 -25.50 -4.49 -4.08
N GLN A 532 -24.69 -3.82 -3.27
CA GLN A 532 -23.70 -4.44 -2.41
C GLN A 532 -23.96 -4.09 -0.95
N ILE A 533 -24.00 -5.09 -0.10
CA ILE A 533 -24.12 -4.94 1.35
C ILE A 533 -22.81 -5.45 1.95
N ASN A 534 -21.96 -4.54 2.41
CA ASN A 534 -20.71 -4.88 3.05
C ASN A 534 -20.92 -5.06 4.56
N ASN A 535 -20.17 -6.01 5.15
CA ASN A 535 -20.23 -6.32 6.57
C ASN A 535 -21.68 -6.60 7.03
N ILE A 536 -22.35 -7.59 6.43
CA ILE A 536 -23.76 -7.91 6.65
C ILE A 536 -24.11 -8.02 8.14
N PHE A 537 -23.22 -8.68 8.91
CA PHE A 537 -23.43 -8.93 10.34
C PHE A 537 -23.00 -7.76 11.23
N ASN A 538 -22.54 -6.64 10.62
CA ASN A 538 -22.05 -5.46 11.34
C ASN A 538 -20.97 -5.80 12.37
N MET A 539 -20.06 -6.70 11.99
CA MET A 539 -18.90 -7.10 12.82
C MET A 539 -18.11 -5.86 13.22
N LYS A 540 -17.90 -5.70 14.52
CA LYS A 540 -17.12 -4.59 15.10
C LYS A 540 -15.68 -5.05 15.27
N TYR A 541 -14.77 -4.44 14.54
CA TYR A 541 -13.34 -4.70 14.64
C TYR A 541 -12.54 -3.43 14.37
N TRP A 542 -11.25 -3.50 14.59
CA TRP A 542 -10.34 -2.39 14.40
C TRP A 542 -8.98 -2.88 13.92
N PHE A 543 -8.30 -2.01 13.22
CA PHE A 543 -6.91 -2.18 12.84
C PHE A 543 -6.02 -1.43 13.84
N SER A 544 -4.75 -1.77 13.85
CA SER A 544 -3.78 -0.96 14.56
C SER A 544 -3.46 0.28 13.73
N GLY A 545 -3.62 1.45 14.33
CA GLY A 545 -3.37 2.72 13.66
C GLY A 545 -1.91 2.94 13.28
N ILE A 546 -1.69 3.79 12.30
CA ILE A 546 -0.37 4.20 11.83
C ILE A 546 0.30 5.08 12.90
N GLY A 547 1.62 5.02 13.03
CA GLY A 547 2.42 5.66 14.09
C GLY A 547 2.40 7.20 14.14
N THR A 548 1.73 7.87 13.22
CA THR A 548 1.49 9.33 13.27
C THR A 548 0.31 9.71 14.17
N SER A 549 -0.44 8.73 14.65
CA SER A 549 -1.56 8.93 15.54
C SER A 549 -1.23 8.39 16.93
N PRO A 550 -1.41 9.16 18.00
CA PRO A 550 -1.08 8.72 19.34
C PRO A 550 -1.92 7.53 19.82
N ASN A 551 -3.11 7.33 19.25
CA ASN A 551 -4.03 6.28 19.64
C ASN A 551 -3.94 5.08 18.71
N GLY A 552 -4.19 3.89 19.22
CA GLY A 552 -3.86 2.66 18.51
C GLY A 552 -4.98 1.99 17.74
N LYS A 553 -6.25 2.41 17.92
CA LYS A 553 -7.39 1.74 17.29
C LYS A 553 -7.95 2.54 16.12
N GLU A 554 -7.80 2.00 14.94
CA GLU A 554 -8.49 2.52 13.76
C GLU A 554 -9.76 1.70 13.54
N ALA A 555 -10.92 2.36 13.69
CA ALA A 555 -12.21 1.70 13.56
C ALA A 555 -12.41 1.18 12.13
N ALA A 556 -12.80 -0.09 12.00
CA ALA A 556 -13.19 -0.66 10.73
C ALA A 556 -14.60 -0.20 10.31
N PRO A 557 -14.90 -0.18 8.99
CA PRO A 557 -16.21 0.23 8.49
C PRO A 557 -17.36 -0.61 9.07
N PRO A 558 -18.49 -0.01 9.40
CA PRO A 558 -19.70 -0.73 9.78
C PRO A 558 -20.35 -1.37 8.56
N ARG A 559 -21.50 -2.02 8.77
CA ARG A 559 -22.35 -2.42 7.65
C ARG A 559 -22.67 -1.19 6.79
N SER A 560 -22.48 -1.35 5.48
CA SER A 560 -22.73 -0.31 4.50
C SER A 560 -23.44 -0.89 3.28
N ILE A 561 -24.24 -0.06 2.63
CA ILE A 561 -24.98 -0.41 1.41
C ILE A 561 -24.47 0.51 0.31
N THR A 562 -24.12 -0.10 -0.83
CA THR A 562 -23.73 0.62 -2.04
C THR A 562 -24.61 0.16 -3.19
N ALA A 563 -25.23 1.12 -3.88
CA ALA A 563 -25.97 0.87 -5.10
C ALA A 563 -25.21 1.48 -6.28
N TYR A 564 -25.17 0.74 -7.38
CA TYR A 564 -24.51 1.17 -8.59
C TYR A 564 -25.42 0.93 -9.79
N VAL A 565 -25.50 1.91 -10.68
CA VAL A 565 -26.21 1.79 -11.96
C VAL A 565 -25.29 2.26 -13.08
N SER A 566 -25.19 1.50 -14.14
CA SER A 566 -24.43 1.88 -15.33
C SER A 566 -25.26 1.74 -16.61
N TYR A 567 -25.05 2.66 -17.52
CA TYR A 567 -25.55 2.61 -18.90
C TYR A 567 -24.38 2.51 -19.86
N ASN A 568 -24.37 1.47 -20.67
CA ASN A 568 -23.42 1.26 -21.75
C ASN A 568 -24.11 1.54 -23.08
N PHE A 569 -23.47 2.25 -23.98
CA PHE A 569 -24.01 2.67 -25.28
C PHE A 569 -23.03 2.46 -26.42
#